data_48d0d468bf0238dacde3e1eae46a1d34
#
_entry.id   48d0d468bf0238dacde3e1eae46a1d34
#
_cell.length_a   1.000
_cell.length_b   1.000
_cell.length_c   1.000
_cell.angle_alpha   90.00
_cell.angle_beta   90.00
_cell.angle_gamma   90.00
#
_symmetry.space_group_name_H-M   'P 1'
#
loop_
_entity.id
_entity.type
_entity.pdbx_description
1 polymer ?
#
loop_
_entity_poly.entity_id
_entity_poly.type
_entity_poly.pdbx_seq_one_letter_code
_entity_poly.pdbx_strand_id
1 'polypeptide(L)'
;MSVRPGTATTPAEPTRTTPAITATGLRKRYPGASADAVAGVDLTIAPGESFGFLGPNGAGKTTTIAMLCTLAVPTSGRVEIAGHDTRTDAAAARRRIGLIFQESTLDDRLTAAENLRFHADLYNVPAARVPARIEETLALVGLTACRDRMVHTFSGGMRRRLEIARALLHRPQILFLDEPTIGLDPNARAQVWHHLRHVCRNEAVTLFLTTHHLEEAEHCDRIAIIDAGRIVVQGAPAELKSVLGADRVDLRTGDDAAAALLIGERLGLDVARGGRGLCFHVPDGARVLPRLLTELDVPVYEARVTSPTLDDVFLHHTGHRIRDEAAPERTGVPAAASHAVRAPAHEPGRGGPRAELRAMGMVWRREMLHFRRDHLGAAISLIQPLVFLFILGIGLANLMPGANGGGYQLFLFSGALVTAAQGPALATGTSIMWDRQGGFLREMLAGPAGRGSLLVGKCLGGTTVATSQGCILLTTGGLVGVPLDGLLLALLLGELVLISLTMTILSVLLSTLIRRPQTFGTVLTVIMAPLVFLSGSFFPLSAMPAWMAGAALANPLTYAVDVMHRTIAVFLPDAPSGLFRPLSMGGWQPPVLLECGLMAALTVGGLIWAARRFSRLA
;
A
#
# COMPACT_ATOMS: atom_id res chain seq x y z
N MET A 1 11.75 -71.94 -32.52
CA MET A 1 12.07 -70.92 -31.47
C MET A 1 12.25 -69.63 -32.20
N SER A 2 11.21 -68.81 -32.17
CA SER A 2 11.18 -67.48 -32.84
C SER A 2 11.43 -66.37 -31.81
N VAL A 3 12.51 -65.68 -32.00
CA VAL A 3 12.89 -64.52 -31.16
C VAL A 3 12.13 -63.27 -31.67
N ARG A 4 11.26 -62.70 -30.83
CA ARG A 4 10.60 -61.41 -31.09
C ARG A 4 11.60 -60.28 -30.85
N PRO A 5 11.65 -59.24 -31.70
CA PRO A 5 12.48 -58.07 -31.45
C PRO A 5 11.83 -57.19 -30.39
N GLY A 6 12.67 -56.68 -29.45
CA GLY A 6 12.28 -55.77 -28.36
C GLY A 6 11.79 -54.42 -28.89
N THR A 7 10.71 -53.95 -28.32
CA THR A 7 10.15 -52.61 -28.50
C THR A 7 11.12 -51.58 -27.94
N ALA A 8 11.64 -50.71 -28.82
CA ALA A 8 12.38 -49.53 -28.46
C ALA A 8 11.49 -48.59 -27.65
N THR A 9 11.81 -48.36 -26.39
CA THR A 9 11.21 -47.33 -25.55
C THR A 9 11.61 -45.96 -26.09
N THR A 10 10.65 -45.23 -26.65
CA THR A 10 10.77 -43.80 -27.00
C THR A 10 11.15 -43.03 -25.74
N PRO A 11 12.12 -42.11 -25.78
CA PRO A 11 12.44 -41.24 -24.64
C PRO A 11 11.20 -40.42 -24.31
N ALA A 12 10.79 -40.43 -23.03
CA ALA A 12 9.71 -39.59 -22.53
C ALA A 12 10.01 -38.13 -22.87
N GLU A 13 9.09 -37.46 -23.57
CA GLU A 13 9.13 -36.00 -23.76
C GLU A 13 9.30 -35.33 -22.38
N PRO A 14 10.18 -34.32 -22.26
CA PRO A 14 10.31 -33.58 -21.00
C PRO A 14 8.96 -32.96 -20.67
N THR A 15 8.40 -33.34 -19.54
CA THR A 15 7.22 -32.71 -18.95
C THR A 15 7.36 -31.20 -19.01
N ARG A 16 6.59 -30.53 -19.86
CA ARG A 16 6.55 -29.06 -19.97
C ARG A 16 6.09 -28.51 -18.61
N THR A 17 7.03 -28.19 -17.75
CA THR A 17 6.73 -27.45 -16.52
C THR A 17 6.20 -26.08 -16.90
N THR A 18 4.96 -25.77 -16.49
CA THR A 18 4.34 -24.46 -16.73
C THR A 18 5.26 -23.36 -16.18
N PRO A 19 5.63 -22.34 -16.99
CA PRO A 19 6.45 -21.24 -16.49
C PRO A 19 5.81 -20.55 -15.29
N ALA A 20 6.62 -20.05 -14.37
CA ALA A 20 6.14 -19.29 -13.23
C ALA A 20 5.57 -17.94 -13.67
N ILE A 21 6.25 -17.27 -14.61
CA ILE A 21 5.84 -15.99 -15.18
C ILE A 21 5.96 -16.06 -16.69
N THR A 22 4.91 -15.65 -17.40
CA THR A 22 4.94 -15.43 -18.84
C THR A 22 4.36 -14.06 -19.14
N ALA A 23 5.11 -13.21 -19.82
CA ALA A 23 4.64 -11.92 -20.32
C ALA A 23 4.94 -11.85 -21.82
N THR A 24 3.94 -11.47 -22.62
CA THR A 24 4.06 -11.42 -24.08
C THR A 24 3.60 -10.06 -24.60
N GLY A 25 4.48 -9.35 -25.31
CA GLY A 25 4.20 -8.06 -25.94
C GLY A 25 3.73 -6.99 -24.96
N LEU A 26 4.25 -6.99 -23.73
CA LEU A 26 3.74 -6.18 -22.63
C LEU A 26 4.00 -4.70 -22.86
N ARG A 27 2.93 -3.88 -22.93
CA ARG A 27 3.02 -2.44 -23.12
C ARG A 27 2.23 -1.68 -22.08
N LYS A 28 2.75 -0.52 -21.69
CA LYS A 28 2.05 0.43 -20.84
C LYS A 28 2.29 1.85 -21.25
N ARG A 29 1.20 2.56 -21.59
CA ARG A 29 1.17 4.01 -21.74
C ARG A 29 0.23 4.60 -20.70
N TYR A 30 0.71 5.60 -19.99
CA TYR A 30 -0.13 6.33 -19.04
C TYR A 30 -0.92 7.44 -19.75
N PRO A 31 -2.13 7.77 -19.27
CA PRO A 31 -2.91 8.88 -19.84
C PRO A 31 -2.12 10.20 -19.80
N GLY A 32 -2.04 10.89 -20.94
CA GLY A 32 -1.29 12.14 -21.06
C GLY A 32 0.23 11.99 -21.29
N ALA A 33 0.76 10.77 -21.29
CA ALA A 33 2.17 10.55 -21.62
C ALA A 33 2.39 10.45 -23.15
N SER A 34 3.47 11.09 -23.63
CA SER A 34 3.88 11.05 -25.04
C SER A 34 4.53 9.72 -25.44
N ALA A 35 5.16 9.04 -24.48
CA ALA A 35 5.88 7.78 -24.68
C ALA A 35 5.32 6.63 -23.84
N ASP A 36 5.62 5.39 -24.26
CA ASP A 36 5.30 4.19 -23.51
C ASP A 36 6.28 4.07 -22.32
N ALA A 37 5.76 3.83 -21.11
CA ALA A 37 6.58 3.49 -19.95
C ALA A 37 7.15 2.07 -20.04
N VAL A 38 6.45 1.18 -20.77
CA VAL A 38 6.89 -0.17 -21.16
C VAL A 38 6.47 -0.37 -22.61
N ALA A 39 7.41 -0.73 -23.48
CA ALA A 39 7.28 -0.64 -24.94
C ALA A 39 7.43 -2.00 -25.66
N GLY A 40 6.81 -3.05 -25.13
CA GLY A 40 6.85 -4.39 -25.70
C GLY A 40 7.89 -5.27 -25.03
N VAL A 41 7.60 -5.69 -23.77
CA VAL A 41 8.44 -6.58 -22.97
C VAL A 41 7.92 -8.01 -23.09
N ASP A 42 8.82 -8.93 -23.44
CA ASP A 42 8.61 -10.38 -23.47
C ASP A 42 9.49 -11.04 -22.42
N LEU A 43 8.88 -11.84 -21.52
CA LEU A 43 9.55 -12.51 -20.41
C LEU A 43 8.98 -13.91 -20.21
N THR A 44 9.85 -14.87 -20.00
CA THR A 44 9.49 -16.23 -19.55
C THR A 44 10.44 -16.63 -18.43
N ILE A 45 9.89 -16.94 -17.25
CA ILE A 45 10.66 -17.28 -16.04
C ILE A 45 10.23 -18.65 -15.54
N ALA A 46 11.21 -19.50 -15.29
CA ALA A 46 10.98 -20.86 -14.84
C ALA A 46 10.60 -20.91 -13.34
N PRO A 47 9.88 -21.96 -12.88
CA PRO A 47 9.65 -22.18 -11.46
C PRO A 47 10.97 -22.35 -10.70
N GLY A 48 11.10 -21.67 -9.54
CA GLY A 48 12.29 -21.70 -8.68
C GLY A 48 13.48 -20.86 -9.18
N GLU A 49 13.35 -20.18 -10.33
CA GLU A 49 14.39 -19.30 -10.89
C GLU A 49 14.48 -17.99 -10.10
N SER A 50 15.70 -17.50 -9.85
CA SER A 50 15.94 -16.15 -9.38
C SER A 50 16.25 -15.23 -10.56
N PHE A 51 15.36 -14.30 -10.85
CA PHE A 51 15.42 -13.42 -12.01
C PHE A 51 15.59 -11.96 -11.61
N GLY A 52 16.64 -11.32 -12.14
CA GLY A 52 16.95 -9.91 -11.92
C GLY A 52 16.48 -9.04 -13.09
N PHE A 53 15.77 -7.94 -12.79
CA PHE A 53 15.32 -6.97 -13.78
C PHE A 53 16.04 -5.64 -13.54
N LEU A 54 17.12 -5.41 -14.29
CA LEU A 54 18.12 -4.37 -14.08
C LEU A 54 17.87 -3.18 -15.02
N GLY A 55 18.06 -1.96 -14.54
CA GLY A 55 17.98 -0.76 -15.37
C GLY A 55 17.99 0.53 -14.57
N PRO A 56 18.16 1.69 -15.22
CA PRO A 56 18.17 2.99 -14.57
C PRO A 56 16.79 3.40 -14.04
N ASN A 57 16.75 4.51 -13.32
CA ASN A 57 15.50 5.10 -12.88
C ASN A 57 14.69 5.59 -14.08
N GLY A 58 13.40 5.26 -14.12
CA GLY A 58 12.53 5.61 -15.25
C GLY A 58 12.52 4.60 -16.40
N ALA A 59 13.39 3.58 -16.41
CA ALA A 59 13.45 2.57 -17.48
C ALA A 59 12.18 1.69 -17.61
N GLY A 60 11.23 1.74 -16.64
CA GLY A 60 10.00 0.95 -16.70
C GLY A 60 9.93 -0.23 -15.70
N LYS A 61 10.93 -0.41 -14.82
CA LYS A 61 11.00 -1.52 -13.85
C LYS A 61 9.77 -1.66 -12.97
N THR A 62 9.46 -0.62 -12.18
CA THR A 62 8.30 -0.59 -11.27
C THR A 62 6.97 -0.71 -12.04
N THR A 63 6.88 -0.14 -13.24
CA THR A 63 5.69 -0.30 -14.10
C THR A 63 5.52 -1.75 -14.56
N THR A 64 6.60 -2.43 -14.90
CA THR A 64 6.57 -3.85 -15.29
C THR A 64 6.13 -4.72 -14.11
N ILE A 65 6.73 -4.58 -12.92
CA ILE A 65 6.28 -5.28 -11.71
C ILE A 65 4.79 -4.99 -11.44
N ALA A 66 4.35 -3.73 -11.52
CA ALA A 66 2.96 -3.38 -11.27
C ALA A 66 1.99 -4.12 -12.21
N MET A 67 2.37 -4.35 -13.46
CA MET A 67 1.57 -5.14 -14.41
C MET A 67 1.60 -6.63 -14.10
N LEU A 68 2.76 -7.19 -13.78
CA LEU A 68 2.92 -8.59 -13.38
C LEU A 68 2.13 -8.91 -12.10
N CYS A 69 2.14 -8.00 -11.12
CA CYS A 69 1.42 -8.14 -9.85
C CYS A 69 -0.05 -7.71 -9.91
N THR A 70 -0.63 -7.48 -11.10
CA THR A 70 -2.03 -7.05 -11.28
C THR A 70 -2.39 -5.70 -10.65
N LEU A 71 -1.41 -4.91 -10.26
CA LEU A 71 -1.62 -3.55 -9.75
C LEU A 71 -1.90 -2.55 -10.88
N ALA A 72 -1.32 -2.80 -12.06
CA ALA A 72 -1.54 -2.03 -13.27
C ALA A 72 -2.11 -2.90 -14.38
N VAL A 73 -3.06 -2.36 -15.17
CA VAL A 73 -3.53 -3.03 -16.38
C VAL A 73 -2.59 -2.69 -17.53
N PRO A 74 -2.08 -3.68 -18.25
CA PRO A 74 -1.36 -3.43 -19.50
C PRO A 74 -2.24 -2.69 -20.51
N THR A 75 -1.65 -1.77 -21.29
CA THR A 75 -2.33 -1.15 -22.45
C THR A 75 -2.53 -2.19 -23.55
N SER A 76 -1.51 -3.05 -23.76
CA SER A 76 -1.59 -4.22 -24.64
C SER A 76 -0.62 -5.30 -24.13
N GLY A 77 -0.73 -6.50 -24.70
CA GLY A 77 0.03 -7.67 -24.27
C GLY A 77 -0.72 -8.51 -23.24
N ARG A 78 -0.13 -9.65 -22.85
CA ARG A 78 -0.69 -10.63 -21.94
C ARG A 78 0.30 -11.02 -20.86
N VAL A 79 -0.20 -11.27 -19.65
CA VAL A 79 0.58 -11.76 -18.51
C VAL A 79 -0.11 -12.97 -17.90
N GLU A 80 0.66 -14.03 -17.69
CA GLU A 80 0.25 -15.22 -16.94
C GLU A 80 1.18 -15.44 -15.74
N ILE A 81 0.60 -15.69 -14.59
CA ILE A 81 1.29 -15.94 -13.32
C ILE A 81 0.89 -17.33 -12.83
N ALA A 82 1.84 -18.24 -12.74
CA ALA A 82 1.61 -19.64 -12.37
C ALA A 82 0.43 -20.28 -13.15
N GLY A 83 0.33 -19.99 -14.46
CA GLY A 83 -0.73 -20.46 -15.34
C GLY A 83 -2.07 -19.70 -15.26
N HIS A 84 -2.16 -18.65 -14.45
CA HIS A 84 -3.35 -17.80 -14.34
C HIS A 84 -3.17 -16.49 -15.11
N ASP A 85 -4.10 -16.19 -16.03
CA ASP A 85 -4.10 -14.90 -16.75
C ASP A 85 -4.48 -13.77 -15.80
N THR A 86 -3.65 -12.72 -15.74
CA THR A 86 -3.82 -11.60 -14.82
C THR A 86 -5.03 -10.72 -15.13
N ARG A 87 -5.64 -10.83 -16.31
CA ARG A 87 -6.85 -10.09 -16.70
C ARG A 87 -8.13 -10.84 -16.29
N THR A 88 -8.17 -12.13 -16.52
CA THR A 88 -9.39 -12.94 -16.32
C THR A 88 -9.43 -13.63 -14.96
N ASP A 89 -8.27 -13.93 -14.35
CA ASP A 89 -8.17 -14.61 -13.06
C ASP A 89 -7.17 -13.93 -12.10
N ALA A 90 -7.27 -12.61 -11.98
CA ALA A 90 -6.39 -11.79 -11.15
C ALA A 90 -6.34 -12.25 -9.68
N ALA A 91 -7.47 -12.73 -9.12
CA ALA A 91 -7.54 -13.17 -7.73
C ALA A 91 -6.74 -14.47 -7.49
N ALA A 92 -6.72 -15.40 -8.44
CA ALA A 92 -5.90 -16.62 -8.35
C ALA A 92 -4.41 -16.29 -8.52
N ALA A 93 -4.08 -15.42 -9.48
CA ALA A 93 -2.72 -14.92 -9.66
C ALA A 93 -2.19 -14.28 -8.37
N ARG A 94 -2.96 -13.37 -7.74
CA ARG A 94 -2.57 -12.70 -6.47
C ARG A 94 -2.32 -13.67 -5.33
N ARG A 95 -3.07 -14.76 -5.22
CA ARG A 95 -2.83 -15.78 -4.18
C ARG A 95 -1.50 -16.51 -4.34
N ARG A 96 -0.89 -16.47 -5.52
CA ARG A 96 0.40 -17.10 -5.83
C ARG A 96 1.59 -16.16 -5.66
N ILE A 97 1.33 -14.87 -5.44
CA ILE A 97 2.32 -13.79 -5.40
C ILE A 97 2.55 -13.33 -3.96
N GLY A 98 3.82 -13.25 -3.56
CA GLY A 98 4.26 -12.39 -2.46
C GLY A 98 4.86 -11.11 -3.06
N LEU A 99 4.59 -9.96 -2.46
CA LEU A 99 5.06 -8.67 -2.96
C LEU A 99 5.72 -7.86 -1.85
N ILE A 100 6.90 -7.33 -2.16
CA ILE A 100 7.65 -6.42 -1.32
C ILE A 100 7.90 -5.15 -2.12
N PHE A 101 7.30 -4.06 -1.69
CA PHE A 101 7.41 -2.75 -2.34
C PHE A 101 8.73 -2.06 -2.01
N GLN A 102 9.09 -1.04 -2.77
CA GLN A 102 10.26 -0.21 -2.52
C GLN A 102 10.14 0.54 -1.17
N GLU A 103 8.98 1.16 -0.93
CA GLU A 103 8.66 1.79 0.35
C GLU A 103 8.04 0.78 1.32
N SER A 104 8.27 0.97 2.63
CA SER A 104 7.65 0.11 3.64
C SER A 104 6.14 0.26 3.64
N THR A 105 5.44 -0.89 3.64
CA THR A 105 3.98 -0.98 3.67
C THR A 105 3.47 -1.65 4.94
N LEU A 106 4.26 -1.62 6.02
CA LEU A 106 3.86 -2.10 7.34
C LEU A 106 3.01 -1.05 8.06
N ASP A 107 2.09 -1.50 8.91
CA ASP A 107 1.37 -0.62 9.81
C ASP A 107 2.21 -0.39 11.07
N ASP A 108 2.70 0.84 11.25
CA ASP A 108 3.56 1.25 12.35
C ASP A 108 2.85 1.22 13.73
N ARG A 109 1.51 1.25 13.73
CA ARG A 109 0.66 1.21 14.94
C ARG A 109 0.30 -0.22 15.38
N LEU A 110 0.76 -1.22 14.64
CA LEU A 110 0.59 -2.64 14.96
C LEU A 110 1.91 -3.26 15.42
N THR A 111 1.81 -4.36 16.16
CA THR A 111 2.98 -5.22 16.46
C THR A 111 3.38 -6.03 15.23
N ALA A 112 4.56 -6.67 15.27
CA ALA A 112 4.99 -7.57 14.20
C ALA A 112 3.97 -8.70 13.97
N ALA A 113 3.52 -9.35 15.04
CA ALA A 113 2.53 -10.43 14.94
C ALA A 113 1.18 -9.95 14.40
N GLU A 114 0.73 -8.75 14.76
CA GLU A 114 -0.54 -8.18 14.27
C GLU A 114 -0.47 -7.82 12.79
N ASN A 115 0.65 -7.26 12.30
CA ASN A 115 0.89 -7.04 10.88
C ASN A 115 0.82 -8.36 10.09
N LEU A 116 1.49 -9.40 10.58
CA LEU A 116 1.46 -10.73 9.97
C LEU A 116 0.05 -11.34 10.01
N ARG A 117 -0.67 -11.20 11.13
CA ARG A 117 -2.04 -11.69 11.24
C ARG A 117 -2.98 -11.00 10.27
N PHE A 118 -2.87 -9.66 10.13
CA PHE A 118 -3.63 -8.90 9.14
C PHE A 118 -3.42 -9.46 7.73
N HIS A 119 -2.17 -9.71 7.36
CA HIS A 119 -1.82 -10.28 6.05
C HIS A 119 -2.35 -11.72 5.89
N ALA A 120 -2.27 -12.54 6.94
CA ALA A 120 -2.84 -13.90 6.92
C ALA A 120 -4.34 -13.90 6.64
N ASP A 121 -5.06 -12.99 7.28
CA ASP A 121 -6.51 -12.83 7.07
C ASP A 121 -6.82 -12.29 5.65
N LEU A 122 -6.00 -11.36 5.13
CA LEU A 122 -6.10 -10.81 3.77
C LEU A 122 -5.95 -11.89 2.69
N TYR A 123 -5.04 -12.84 2.90
CA TYR A 123 -4.76 -13.95 1.98
C TYR A 123 -5.55 -15.23 2.31
N ASN A 124 -6.53 -15.15 3.25
CA ASN A 124 -7.39 -16.27 3.65
C ASN A 124 -6.63 -17.49 4.17
N VAL A 125 -5.52 -17.31 4.88
CA VAL A 125 -4.82 -18.39 5.57
C VAL A 125 -5.78 -19.00 6.61
N PRO A 126 -5.90 -20.35 6.68
CA PRO A 126 -6.79 -20.98 7.66
C PRO A 126 -6.46 -20.56 9.10
N ALA A 127 -7.45 -20.10 9.85
CA ALA A 127 -7.27 -19.51 11.19
C ALA A 127 -6.47 -20.42 12.16
N ALA A 128 -6.68 -21.73 12.07
CA ALA A 128 -5.95 -22.71 12.88
C ALA A 128 -4.43 -22.75 12.58
N ARG A 129 -4.03 -22.36 11.37
CA ARG A 129 -2.62 -22.35 10.93
C ARG A 129 -1.91 -21.02 11.16
N VAL A 130 -2.67 -19.92 11.36
CA VAL A 130 -2.11 -18.56 11.46
C VAL A 130 -1.07 -18.45 12.56
N PRO A 131 -1.30 -18.90 13.82
CA PRO A 131 -0.30 -18.77 14.88
C PRO A 131 1.04 -19.45 14.53
N ALA A 132 0.98 -20.70 14.06
CA ALA A 132 2.17 -21.46 13.68
C ALA A 132 2.92 -20.80 12.50
N ARG A 133 2.19 -20.28 11.51
CA ARG A 133 2.80 -19.57 10.36
C ARG A 133 3.47 -18.26 10.77
N ILE A 134 2.91 -17.52 11.72
CA ILE A 134 3.53 -16.31 12.26
C ILE A 134 4.88 -16.66 12.93
N GLU A 135 4.89 -17.67 13.80
CA GLU A 135 6.13 -18.10 14.46
C GLU A 135 7.18 -18.58 13.45
N GLU A 136 6.77 -19.42 12.49
CA GLU A 136 7.64 -19.94 11.43
C GLU A 136 8.28 -18.81 10.61
N THR A 137 7.49 -17.83 10.15
CA THR A 137 8.00 -16.73 9.33
C THR A 137 8.84 -15.74 10.13
N LEU A 138 8.51 -15.48 11.41
CA LEU A 138 9.34 -14.65 12.28
C LEU A 138 10.68 -15.33 12.59
N ALA A 139 10.69 -16.65 12.81
CA ALA A 139 11.91 -17.41 13.02
C ALA A 139 12.80 -17.38 11.77
N LEU A 140 12.22 -17.53 10.56
CA LEU A 140 12.93 -17.49 9.29
C LEU A 140 13.73 -16.19 9.11
N VAL A 141 13.20 -15.05 9.57
CA VAL A 141 13.84 -13.74 9.44
C VAL A 141 14.55 -13.26 10.72
N GLY A 142 14.64 -14.10 11.75
CA GLY A 142 15.31 -13.79 13.02
C GLY A 142 14.62 -12.68 13.82
N LEU A 143 13.29 -12.63 13.82
CA LEU A 143 12.48 -11.61 14.52
C LEU A 143 11.56 -12.19 15.59
N THR A 144 11.72 -13.46 16.01
CA THR A 144 10.86 -14.12 17.00
C THR A 144 10.78 -13.35 18.32
N ALA A 145 11.92 -12.84 18.81
CA ALA A 145 11.98 -12.05 20.06
C ALA A 145 11.26 -10.68 19.94
N CYS A 146 10.96 -10.23 18.71
CA CYS A 146 10.31 -8.96 18.45
C CYS A 146 8.82 -9.10 18.10
N ARG A 147 8.25 -10.30 18.29
CA ARG A 147 6.87 -10.66 17.92
C ARG A 147 5.82 -9.64 18.35
N ASP A 148 5.89 -9.25 19.62
CA ASP A 148 4.89 -8.38 20.25
C ASP A 148 5.36 -6.91 20.37
N ARG A 149 6.50 -6.57 19.76
CA ARG A 149 7.00 -5.21 19.68
C ARG A 149 6.30 -4.43 18.56
N MET A 150 6.05 -3.14 18.82
CA MET A 150 5.46 -2.21 17.86
C MET A 150 6.41 -1.92 16.70
N VAL A 151 5.88 -1.93 15.47
CA VAL A 151 6.70 -1.77 14.24
C VAL A 151 7.36 -0.40 14.16
N HIS A 152 6.76 0.68 14.71
CA HIS A 152 7.42 1.99 14.75
C HIS A 152 8.76 2.01 15.50
N THR A 153 9.02 1.01 16.38
CA THR A 153 10.29 0.87 17.12
C THR A 153 11.37 0.09 16.35
N PHE A 154 11.05 -0.40 15.15
CA PHE A 154 11.97 -1.21 14.34
C PHE A 154 12.95 -0.35 13.55
N SER A 155 14.20 -0.83 13.43
CA SER A 155 15.15 -0.28 12.46
C SER A 155 14.71 -0.58 11.01
N GLY A 156 15.26 0.13 10.03
CA GLY A 156 14.97 -0.11 8.61
C GLY A 156 15.20 -1.58 8.19
N GLY A 157 16.30 -2.18 8.63
CA GLY A 157 16.60 -3.58 8.37
C GLY A 157 15.61 -4.56 9.04
N MET A 158 15.14 -4.25 10.26
CA MET A 158 14.11 -5.05 10.93
C MET A 158 12.76 -4.94 10.20
N ARG A 159 12.38 -3.73 9.76
CA ARG A 159 11.16 -3.53 8.96
C ARG A 159 11.23 -4.35 7.67
N ARG A 160 12.36 -4.30 6.95
CA ARG A 160 12.53 -5.05 5.70
C ARG A 160 12.45 -6.56 5.91
N ARG A 161 13.06 -7.07 6.98
CA ARG A 161 12.92 -8.49 7.35
C ARG A 161 11.48 -8.88 7.67
N LEU A 162 10.74 -8.02 8.36
CA LEU A 162 9.32 -8.26 8.65
C LEU A 162 8.46 -8.25 7.37
N GLU A 163 8.78 -7.41 6.38
CA GLU A 163 8.12 -7.41 5.06
C GLU A 163 8.37 -8.73 4.31
N ILE A 164 9.58 -9.27 4.38
CA ILE A 164 9.90 -10.58 3.83
C ILE A 164 9.07 -11.67 4.51
N ALA A 165 9.05 -11.69 5.86
CA ALA A 165 8.22 -12.63 6.63
C ALA A 165 6.75 -12.55 6.24
N ARG A 166 6.22 -11.32 6.08
CA ARG A 166 4.86 -11.06 5.67
C ARG A 166 4.57 -11.61 4.27
N ALA A 167 5.44 -11.32 3.30
CA ALA A 167 5.27 -11.77 1.93
C ALA A 167 5.30 -13.30 1.78
N LEU A 168 5.99 -14.00 2.68
CA LEU A 168 6.10 -15.47 2.71
C LEU A 168 5.00 -16.17 3.50
N LEU A 169 4.24 -15.43 4.29
CA LEU A 169 3.28 -15.99 5.26
C LEU A 169 2.25 -16.93 4.62
N HIS A 170 1.77 -16.61 3.43
CA HIS A 170 0.75 -17.37 2.70
C HIS A 170 1.33 -18.40 1.72
N ARG A 171 2.66 -18.64 1.76
CA ARG A 171 3.41 -19.57 0.88
C ARG A 171 3.21 -19.25 -0.60
N PRO A 172 3.67 -18.09 -1.08
CA PRO A 172 3.59 -17.74 -2.49
C PRO A 172 4.47 -18.66 -3.34
N GLN A 173 4.13 -18.81 -4.60
CA GLN A 173 4.99 -19.48 -5.59
C GLN A 173 6.02 -18.52 -6.18
N ILE A 174 5.70 -17.23 -6.20
CA ILE A 174 6.52 -16.18 -6.80
C ILE A 174 6.63 -15.03 -5.80
N LEU A 175 7.85 -14.56 -5.55
CA LEU A 175 8.14 -13.41 -4.72
C LEU A 175 8.65 -12.27 -5.60
N PHE A 176 7.90 -11.18 -5.67
CA PHE A 176 8.31 -9.95 -6.32
C PHE A 176 8.93 -8.97 -5.32
N LEU A 177 10.10 -8.42 -5.67
CA LEU A 177 10.82 -7.45 -4.86
C LEU A 177 11.13 -6.22 -5.71
N ASP A 178 10.59 -5.08 -5.33
CA ASP A 178 10.91 -3.81 -5.97
C ASP A 178 11.99 -3.10 -5.14
N GLU A 179 13.23 -3.11 -5.66
CA GLU A 179 14.42 -2.51 -5.06
C GLU A 179 14.61 -2.88 -3.57
N PRO A 180 14.82 -4.17 -3.23
CA PRO A 180 14.66 -4.70 -1.87
C PRO A 180 15.64 -4.15 -0.83
N THR A 181 16.77 -3.60 -1.20
CA THR A 181 17.81 -3.18 -0.26
C THR A 181 18.13 -1.69 -0.28
N ILE A 182 17.30 -0.90 -0.97
CA ILE A 182 17.49 0.55 -1.03
C ILE A 182 17.42 1.17 0.38
N GLY A 183 18.35 2.07 0.69
CA GLY A 183 18.39 2.74 2.00
C GLY A 183 18.83 1.87 3.19
N LEU A 184 19.26 0.63 2.95
CA LEU A 184 19.85 -0.24 3.98
C LEU A 184 21.37 -0.08 4.05
N ASP A 185 21.89 -0.18 5.27
CA ASP A 185 23.32 -0.30 5.49
C ASP A 185 23.87 -1.64 4.94
N PRO A 186 25.20 -1.77 4.69
CA PRO A 186 25.78 -2.96 4.09
C PRO A 186 25.50 -4.26 4.87
N ASN A 187 25.46 -4.20 6.21
CA ASN A 187 25.19 -5.37 7.04
C ASN A 187 23.73 -5.82 6.94
N ALA A 188 22.79 -4.88 7.00
CA ALA A 188 21.37 -5.15 6.82
C ALA A 188 21.09 -5.71 5.41
N ARG A 189 21.76 -5.17 4.37
CA ARG A 189 21.68 -5.68 2.99
C ARG A 189 22.14 -7.13 2.89
N ALA A 190 23.32 -7.46 3.46
CA ALA A 190 23.83 -8.83 3.47
C ALA A 190 22.89 -9.81 4.18
N GLN A 191 22.28 -9.40 5.31
CA GLN A 191 21.30 -10.22 6.02
C GLN A 191 20.03 -10.45 5.18
N VAL A 192 19.49 -9.43 4.52
CA VAL A 192 18.33 -9.57 3.63
C VAL A 192 18.62 -10.59 2.52
N TRP A 193 19.77 -10.46 1.85
CA TRP A 193 20.18 -11.42 0.81
C TRP A 193 20.40 -12.83 1.33
N HIS A 194 20.93 -12.98 2.54
CA HIS A 194 21.07 -14.29 3.19
C HIS A 194 19.70 -14.98 3.36
N HIS A 195 18.71 -14.24 3.88
CA HIS A 195 17.36 -14.77 4.06
C HIS A 195 16.66 -15.07 2.73
N LEU A 196 16.77 -14.20 1.73
CA LEU A 196 16.18 -14.43 0.41
C LEU A 196 16.73 -15.69 -0.26
N ARG A 197 18.05 -15.88 -0.25
CA ARG A 197 18.69 -17.09 -0.80
C ARG A 197 18.25 -18.36 -0.07
N HIS A 198 18.11 -18.30 1.24
CA HIS A 198 17.64 -19.42 2.04
C HIS A 198 16.21 -19.83 1.64
N VAL A 199 15.31 -18.86 1.48
CA VAL A 199 13.92 -19.07 1.04
C VAL A 199 13.86 -19.68 -0.37
N CYS A 200 14.58 -19.09 -1.32
CA CYS A 200 14.56 -19.58 -2.72
C CYS A 200 15.02 -21.03 -2.80
N ARG A 201 16.08 -21.41 -2.06
CA ARG A 201 16.63 -22.77 -2.10
C ARG A 201 15.75 -23.80 -1.40
N ASN A 202 15.17 -23.44 -0.25
CA ASN A 202 14.46 -24.40 0.59
C ASN A 202 12.97 -24.52 0.27
N GLU A 203 12.32 -23.44 -0.18
CA GLU A 203 10.90 -23.41 -0.45
C GLU A 203 10.56 -23.41 -1.95
N ALA A 204 11.57 -23.52 -2.83
CA ALA A 204 11.42 -23.51 -4.30
C ALA A 204 10.60 -22.30 -4.82
N VAL A 205 10.70 -21.15 -4.17
CA VAL A 205 10.02 -19.92 -4.53
C VAL A 205 10.75 -19.26 -5.70
N THR A 206 10.04 -18.92 -6.75
CA THR A 206 10.56 -18.12 -7.86
C THR A 206 10.76 -16.67 -7.39
N LEU A 207 11.93 -16.11 -7.64
CA LEU A 207 12.27 -14.75 -7.26
C LEU A 207 12.26 -13.84 -8.50
N PHE A 208 11.54 -12.74 -8.44
CA PHE A 208 11.63 -11.63 -9.42
C PHE A 208 12.00 -10.36 -8.69
N LEU A 209 13.18 -9.84 -8.94
CA LEU A 209 13.61 -8.61 -8.30
C LEU A 209 13.91 -7.51 -9.34
N THR A 210 13.55 -6.27 -9.02
CA THR A 210 14.08 -5.11 -9.72
C THR A 210 15.22 -4.50 -8.92
N THR A 211 16.23 -4.03 -9.60
CA THR A 211 17.33 -3.32 -8.97
C THR A 211 18.02 -2.39 -9.97
N HIS A 212 18.66 -1.36 -9.45
CA HIS A 212 19.67 -0.57 -10.15
C HIS A 212 21.07 -0.83 -9.57
N HIS A 213 21.17 -1.71 -8.55
CA HIS A 213 22.44 -2.15 -7.97
C HIS A 213 22.93 -3.41 -8.66
N LEU A 214 24.04 -3.29 -9.38
CA LEU A 214 24.65 -4.36 -10.17
C LEU A 214 25.05 -5.57 -9.31
N GLU A 215 25.54 -5.30 -8.09
CA GLU A 215 25.94 -6.35 -7.13
C GLU A 215 24.77 -7.28 -6.76
N GLU A 216 23.55 -6.78 -6.75
CA GLU A 216 22.36 -7.59 -6.48
C GLU A 216 22.01 -8.51 -7.64
N ALA A 217 22.16 -8.01 -8.86
CA ALA A 217 21.91 -8.77 -10.08
C ALA A 217 22.88 -9.95 -10.25
N GLU A 218 24.11 -9.84 -9.72
CA GLU A 218 25.10 -10.93 -9.70
C GLU A 218 24.63 -12.18 -8.94
N HIS A 219 23.64 -12.03 -8.05
CA HIS A 219 23.10 -13.14 -7.26
C HIS A 219 21.93 -13.86 -7.94
N CYS A 220 21.50 -13.41 -9.11
CA CYS A 220 20.41 -14.00 -9.87
C CYS A 220 20.91 -15.07 -10.84
N ASP A 221 20.06 -16.07 -11.11
CA ASP A 221 20.37 -17.11 -12.10
C ASP A 221 20.36 -16.52 -13.52
N ARG A 222 19.44 -15.61 -13.77
CA ARG A 222 19.31 -14.89 -15.04
C ARG A 222 18.87 -13.45 -14.79
N ILE A 223 19.30 -12.55 -15.66
CA ILE A 223 18.92 -11.13 -15.61
C ILE A 223 18.40 -10.66 -16.96
N ALA A 224 17.56 -9.62 -16.95
CA ALA A 224 17.26 -8.82 -18.11
C ALA A 224 17.59 -7.35 -17.83
N ILE A 225 18.25 -6.71 -18.77
CA ILE A 225 18.54 -5.29 -18.73
C ILE A 225 17.46 -4.57 -19.51
N ILE A 226 16.76 -3.64 -18.83
CA ILE A 226 15.73 -2.79 -19.42
C ILE A 226 16.23 -1.35 -19.54
N ASP A 227 16.03 -0.76 -20.71
CA ASP A 227 16.24 0.65 -20.96
C ASP A 227 15.11 1.22 -21.82
N ALA A 228 14.66 2.45 -21.53
CA ALA A 228 13.58 3.14 -22.25
C ALA A 228 12.34 2.25 -22.50
N GLY A 229 11.97 1.42 -21.55
CA GLY A 229 10.80 0.53 -21.61
C GLY A 229 10.98 -0.74 -22.45
N ARG A 230 12.20 -1.09 -22.87
CA ARG A 230 12.51 -2.28 -23.68
C ARG A 230 13.60 -3.12 -23.04
N ILE A 231 13.50 -4.43 -23.17
CA ILE A 231 14.60 -5.32 -22.81
C ILE A 231 15.68 -5.19 -23.89
N VAL A 232 16.89 -4.85 -23.47
CA VAL A 232 18.07 -4.67 -24.34
C VAL A 232 18.84 -5.98 -24.49
N VAL A 233 18.98 -6.70 -23.37
CA VAL A 233 19.67 -7.98 -23.31
C VAL A 233 19.14 -8.81 -22.13
N GLN A 234 19.16 -10.13 -22.26
CA GLN A 234 18.87 -11.05 -21.16
C GLN A 234 19.77 -12.29 -21.25
N GLY A 235 20.16 -12.83 -20.08
CA GLY A 235 21.02 -14.00 -19.99
C GLY A 235 21.52 -14.21 -18.56
N ALA A 236 22.32 -15.26 -18.32
CA ALA A 236 23.00 -15.42 -17.05
C ALA A 236 24.08 -14.32 -16.88
N PRO A 237 24.28 -13.77 -15.66
CA PRO A 237 25.29 -12.71 -15.44
C PRO A 237 26.69 -13.08 -15.98
N ALA A 238 27.10 -14.32 -15.79
CA ALA A 238 28.39 -14.81 -16.30
C ALA A 238 28.46 -14.85 -17.84
N GLU A 239 27.38 -15.28 -18.50
CA GLU A 239 27.28 -15.30 -19.97
C GLU A 239 27.35 -13.89 -20.54
N LEU A 240 26.57 -12.96 -19.97
CA LEU A 240 26.54 -11.57 -20.44
C LEU A 240 27.91 -10.88 -20.29
N LYS A 241 28.64 -11.16 -19.20
CA LYS A 241 29.98 -10.65 -19.00
C LYS A 241 30.97 -11.27 -19.99
N SER A 242 30.85 -12.55 -20.32
CA SER A 242 31.74 -13.25 -21.25
C SER A 242 31.64 -12.73 -22.69
N VAL A 243 30.48 -12.19 -23.10
CA VAL A 243 30.29 -11.57 -24.43
C VAL A 243 31.14 -10.31 -24.62
N LEU A 244 31.46 -9.59 -23.54
CA LEU A 244 32.32 -8.40 -23.58
C LEU A 244 33.80 -8.71 -23.79
N GLY A 245 34.19 -9.97 -23.70
CA GLY A 245 35.53 -10.45 -23.97
C GLY A 245 36.39 -10.64 -22.72
N ALA A 246 37.69 -10.54 -22.91
CA ALA A 246 38.73 -10.92 -22.00
C ALA A 246 38.88 -10.00 -20.78
N ASP A 247 39.37 -10.55 -19.66
CA ASP A 247 39.81 -9.77 -18.49
C ASP A 247 40.84 -8.73 -18.90
N ARG A 248 40.69 -7.53 -18.38
CA ARG A 248 41.69 -6.47 -18.55
C ARG A 248 42.77 -6.64 -17.49
N VAL A 249 44.02 -6.72 -17.95
CA VAL A 249 45.17 -6.70 -17.10
C VAL A 249 45.90 -5.37 -17.21
N ASP A 250 45.96 -4.63 -16.10
CA ASP A 250 46.76 -3.41 -15.98
C ASP A 250 48.09 -3.75 -15.26
N LEU A 251 49.19 -3.46 -15.89
CA LEU A 251 50.55 -3.69 -15.36
C LEU A 251 51.34 -2.41 -15.28
N ARG A 252 52.06 -2.20 -14.19
CA ARG A 252 53.06 -1.16 -14.04
C ARG A 252 54.41 -1.79 -13.78
N THR A 253 55.33 -1.58 -14.68
CA THR A 253 56.65 -2.21 -14.64
C THR A 253 57.77 -1.19 -14.50
N GLY A 254 59.01 -1.66 -14.25
CA GLY A 254 60.20 -0.80 -14.25
C GLY A 254 60.62 -0.36 -15.66
N ASP A 255 60.26 -1.14 -16.69
CA ASP A 255 60.43 -0.81 -18.12
C ASP A 255 59.21 -1.31 -18.90
N ASP A 256 58.23 -0.41 -19.07
CA ASP A 256 56.99 -0.71 -19.78
C ASP A 256 57.20 -1.00 -21.28
N ALA A 257 58.31 -0.50 -21.86
CA ALA A 257 58.61 -0.76 -23.27
C ALA A 257 59.12 -2.19 -23.50
N ALA A 258 60.04 -2.65 -22.68
CA ALA A 258 60.54 -4.01 -22.72
C ALA A 258 59.45 -5.03 -22.33
N ALA A 259 58.66 -4.73 -21.33
CA ALA A 259 57.52 -5.58 -20.92
C ALA A 259 56.45 -5.73 -22.02
N ALA A 260 56.10 -4.64 -22.73
CA ALA A 260 55.13 -4.68 -23.83
C ALA A 260 55.61 -5.57 -25.00
N LEU A 261 56.89 -5.48 -25.35
CA LEU A 261 57.47 -6.34 -26.39
C LEU A 261 57.46 -7.83 -25.99
N LEU A 262 57.85 -8.15 -24.78
CA LEU A 262 57.83 -9.53 -24.25
C LEU A 262 56.39 -10.11 -24.21
N ILE A 263 55.40 -9.34 -23.79
CA ILE A 263 53.98 -9.76 -23.75
C ILE A 263 53.47 -9.99 -25.19
N GLY A 264 53.79 -9.09 -26.13
CA GLY A 264 53.41 -9.22 -27.52
C GLY A 264 54.06 -10.45 -28.18
N GLU A 265 55.38 -10.67 -28.00
CA GLU A 265 56.10 -11.77 -28.62
C GLU A 265 55.74 -13.16 -28.03
N ARG A 266 55.59 -13.27 -26.71
CA ARG A 266 55.38 -14.58 -26.05
C ARG A 266 53.92 -14.99 -25.93
N LEU A 267 52.99 -14.01 -25.76
CA LEU A 267 51.56 -14.28 -25.55
C LEU A 267 50.70 -13.90 -26.78
N GLY A 268 51.29 -13.22 -27.78
CA GLY A 268 50.54 -12.77 -28.97
C GLY A 268 49.47 -11.76 -28.64
N LEU A 269 49.62 -10.98 -27.55
CA LEU A 269 48.63 -10.05 -27.07
C LEU A 269 48.92 -8.61 -27.52
N ASP A 270 47.92 -7.90 -27.92
CA ASP A 270 48.02 -6.46 -28.20
C ASP A 270 48.05 -5.68 -26.86
N VAL A 271 49.19 -5.02 -26.62
CA VAL A 271 49.45 -4.25 -25.41
C VAL A 271 49.29 -2.76 -25.70
N ALA A 272 48.29 -2.15 -25.06
CA ALA A 272 48.11 -0.70 -25.13
C ALA A 272 48.89 -0.02 -23.97
N ARG A 273 49.51 1.13 -24.27
CA ARG A 273 50.09 2.01 -23.25
C ARG A 273 49.03 2.99 -22.77
N GLY A 274 48.64 2.86 -21.47
CA GLY A 274 47.74 3.80 -20.79
C GLY A 274 48.50 4.78 -19.92
N GLY A 275 47.86 5.83 -19.45
CA GLY A 275 48.48 6.87 -18.61
C GLY A 275 49.03 6.38 -17.24
N ARG A 276 48.86 5.07 -16.88
CA ARG A 276 49.32 4.46 -15.63
C ARG A 276 50.12 3.16 -15.83
N GLY A 277 50.55 2.85 -17.05
CA GLY A 277 51.26 1.62 -17.36
C GLY A 277 50.75 0.90 -18.60
N LEU A 278 50.94 -0.40 -18.68
CA LEU A 278 50.50 -1.27 -19.77
C LEU A 278 49.12 -1.83 -19.50
N CYS A 279 48.31 -1.93 -20.56
CA CYS A 279 46.98 -2.51 -20.50
C CYS A 279 46.80 -3.51 -21.66
N PHE A 280 46.29 -4.70 -21.38
CA PHE A 280 45.96 -5.72 -22.37
C PHE A 280 44.79 -6.58 -21.90
N HIS A 281 44.19 -7.35 -22.81
CA HIS A 281 43.02 -8.18 -22.55
C HIS A 281 43.37 -9.66 -22.71
N VAL A 282 42.90 -10.50 -21.75
CA VAL A 282 43.15 -11.96 -21.76
C VAL A 282 41.87 -12.72 -21.33
N PRO A 283 41.60 -13.91 -21.89
CA PRO A 283 40.38 -14.66 -21.55
C PRO A 283 40.23 -15.04 -20.07
N ASP A 284 41.35 -15.19 -19.33
CA ASP A 284 41.38 -15.54 -17.91
C ASP A 284 42.63 -14.88 -17.28
N GLY A 285 42.44 -13.64 -16.84
CA GLY A 285 43.52 -12.83 -16.28
C GLY A 285 44.08 -13.41 -14.99
N ALA A 286 43.27 -14.05 -14.17
CA ALA A 286 43.69 -14.68 -12.92
C ALA A 286 44.64 -15.86 -13.15
N ARG A 287 44.47 -16.58 -14.26
CA ARG A 287 45.31 -17.71 -14.63
C ARG A 287 46.55 -17.28 -15.40
N VAL A 288 46.44 -16.24 -16.24
CA VAL A 288 47.54 -15.74 -17.07
C VAL A 288 48.53 -14.90 -16.26
N LEU A 289 48.06 -14.08 -15.32
CA LEU A 289 48.88 -13.15 -14.55
C LEU A 289 50.03 -13.84 -13.77
N PRO A 290 49.84 -14.95 -13.04
CA PRO A 290 50.93 -15.62 -12.32
C PRO A 290 52.02 -16.15 -13.25
N ARG A 291 51.64 -16.66 -14.45
CA ARG A 291 52.60 -17.12 -15.46
C ARG A 291 53.38 -15.95 -16.04
N LEU A 292 52.67 -14.87 -16.36
CA LEU A 292 53.26 -13.65 -16.90
C LEU A 292 54.30 -13.06 -15.93
N LEU A 293 53.97 -12.99 -14.63
CA LEU A 293 54.88 -12.47 -13.60
C LEU A 293 56.14 -13.31 -13.44
N THR A 294 56.11 -14.61 -13.73
CA THR A 294 57.28 -15.49 -13.73
C THR A 294 58.14 -15.40 -15.00
N GLU A 295 57.54 -14.98 -16.10
CA GLU A 295 58.20 -14.90 -17.42
C GLU A 295 58.71 -13.49 -17.76
N LEU A 296 58.28 -12.47 -17.01
CA LEU A 296 58.75 -11.09 -17.17
C LEU A 296 60.05 -10.89 -16.40
N ASP A 297 61.16 -10.65 -17.14
CA ASP A 297 62.49 -10.32 -16.58
C ASP A 297 62.59 -8.85 -16.11
N VAL A 298 61.43 -8.16 -15.90
CA VAL A 298 61.36 -6.76 -15.49
C VAL A 298 60.62 -6.63 -14.15
N PRO A 299 61.05 -5.75 -13.26
CA PRO A 299 60.36 -5.55 -11.99
C PRO A 299 58.92 -5.08 -12.23
N VAL A 300 57.94 -5.80 -11.65
CA VAL A 300 56.54 -5.43 -11.68
C VAL A 300 56.18 -4.76 -10.35
N TYR A 301 55.72 -3.49 -10.43
CA TYR A 301 55.34 -2.70 -9.25
C TYR A 301 53.87 -2.84 -8.90
N GLU A 302 53.02 -3.00 -9.93
CA GLU A 302 51.57 -3.16 -9.74
C GLU A 302 51.02 -4.06 -10.85
N ALA A 303 50.19 -5.01 -10.48
CA ALA A 303 49.47 -5.86 -11.40
C ALA A 303 48.01 -5.96 -10.96
N ARG A 304 47.07 -5.58 -11.84
CA ARG A 304 45.65 -5.61 -11.56
C ARG A 304 44.92 -6.35 -12.67
N VAL A 305 44.11 -7.33 -12.26
CA VAL A 305 43.15 -7.99 -13.14
C VAL A 305 41.78 -7.41 -12.87
N THR A 306 41.13 -6.93 -13.90
CA THR A 306 39.77 -6.40 -13.82
C THR A 306 38.88 -7.18 -14.78
N SER A 307 38.02 -8.05 -14.22
CA SER A 307 37.04 -8.77 -15.02
C SER A 307 35.91 -7.85 -15.43
N PRO A 308 35.29 -8.08 -16.61
CA PRO A 308 34.10 -7.34 -17.04
C PRO A 308 33.01 -7.34 -15.98
N THR A 309 32.43 -6.19 -15.73
CA THR A 309 31.33 -5.99 -14.77
C THR A 309 30.00 -5.91 -15.50
N LEU A 310 28.90 -6.07 -14.78
CA LEU A 310 27.58 -5.81 -15.35
C LEU A 310 27.38 -4.33 -15.74
N ASP A 311 28.17 -3.39 -15.17
CA ASP A 311 28.19 -1.99 -15.60
C ASP A 311 28.76 -1.84 -17.02
N ASP A 312 29.78 -2.63 -17.34
CA ASP A 312 30.36 -2.68 -18.68
C ASP A 312 29.37 -3.30 -19.69
N VAL A 313 28.64 -4.36 -19.27
CA VAL A 313 27.55 -4.94 -20.09
C VAL A 313 26.47 -3.91 -20.37
N PHE A 314 26.04 -3.18 -19.35
CA PHE A 314 25.04 -2.15 -19.48
C PHE A 314 25.52 -1.04 -20.44
N LEU A 315 26.73 -0.51 -20.22
CA LEU A 315 27.34 0.52 -21.07
C LEU A 315 27.46 0.07 -22.53
N HIS A 316 27.87 -1.19 -22.76
CA HIS A 316 28.01 -1.75 -24.11
C HIS A 316 26.68 -1.76 -24.88
N HIS A 317 25.59 -2.12 -24.22
CA HIS A 317 24.28 -2.26 -24.86
C HIS A 317 23.45 -0.97 -24.92
N THR A 318 23.69 0.01 -24.04
CA THR A 318 22.90 1.24 -23.92
C THR A 318 23.66 2.49 -24.32
N GLY A 319 25.00 2.44 -24.31
CA GLY A 319 25.87 3.58 -24.64
C GLY A 319 26.08 4.57 -23.49
N HIS A 320 25.45 4.36 -22.32
CA HIS A 320 25.61 5.20 -21.12
C HIS A 320 25.72 4.35 -19.85
N ARG A 321 26.23 4.90 -18.76
CA ARG A 321 26.35 4.19 -17.48
C ARG A 321 25.08 4.36 -16.62
N ILE A 322 24.73 3.35 -15.80
CA ILE A 322 23.62 3.43 -14.86
C ILE A 322 23.80 4.59 -13.87
N ARG A 323 25.04 4.95 -13.51
CA ARG A 323 25.36 5.98 -12.52
C ARG A 323 25.42 7.42 -13.06
N ASP A 324 25.51 7.62 -14.38
CA ASP A 324 25.65 8.96 -14.99
C ASP A 324 24.33 9.72 -15.06
N GLU A 325 23.20 9.08 -14.81
CA GLU A 325 21.92 9.73 -14.61
C GLU A 325 21.77 10.23 -13.16
N ALA A 326 22.65 11.16 -12.73
CA ALA A 326 22.22 12.16 -11.75
C ALA A 326 20.96 12.80 -12.32
N ALA A 327 19.85 12.70 -11.57
CA ALA A 327 18.53 13.14 -12.01
C ALA A 327 18.64 14.46 -12.78
N PRO A 328 18.18 14.54 -14.05
CA PRO A 328 18.07 15.83 -14.70
C PRO A 328 17.24 16.69 -13.75
N GLU A 329 17.75 17.86 -13.39
CA GLU A 329 16.98 18.87 -12.66
C GLU A 329 15.65 18.99 -13.39
N ARG A 330 14.60 18.46 -12.76
CA ARG A 330 13.26 18.44 -13.31
C ARG A 330 12.73 19.85 -13.37
N THR A 331 13.13 20.59 -14.38
CA THR A 331 12.36 21.73 -14.84
C THR A 331 10.98 21.21 -15.26
N GLY A 332 10.00 21.35 -14.37
CA GLY A 332 8.59 21.39 -14.76
C GLY A 332 7.83 20.07 -14.93
N VAL A 333 8.35 18.91 -14.52
CA VAL A 333 7.49 17.73 -14.38
C VAL A 333 7.04 17.65 -12.92
N PRO A 334 5.73 17.72 -12.60
CA PRO A 334 5.26 17.55 -11.24
C PRO A 334 5.80 16.23 -10.71
N ALA A 335 6.37 16.26 -9.51
CA ALA A 335 6.79 15.07 -8.76
C ALA A 335 5.75 13.99 -8.95
N ALA A 336 6.20 12.84 -9.45
CA ALA A 336 5.41 11.77 -10.01
C ALA A 336 3.97 11.85 -9.52
N ALA A 337 3.10 12.36 -10.38
CA ALA A 337 1.71 12.02 -10.23
C ALA A 337 1.76 10.50 -10.05
N SER A 338 1.46 10.04 -8.84
CA SER A 338 1.08 8.66 -8.62
C SER A 338 -0.12 8.51 -9.52
N HIS A 339 0.19 8.20 -10.80
CA HIS A 339 -0.82 8.06 -11.81
C HIS A 339 -1.73 6.96 -11.27
N ALA A 340 -2.95 7.33 -10.96
CA ALA A 340 -3.97 6.42 -10.56
C ALA A 340 -3.96 5.30 -11.58
N VAL A 341 -3.35 4.19 -11.20
CA VAL A 341 -3.26 2.99 -11.98
C VAL A 341 -4.71 2.57 -12.13
N ARG A 342 -5.24 2.68 -13.33
CA ARG A 342 -6.61 2.29 -13.62
C ARG A 342 -6.63 0.77 -13.60
N ALA A 343 -6.78 0.21 -12.39
CA ALA A 343 -6.99 -1.21 -12.24
C ALA A 343 -8.30 -1.59 -12.95
N PRO A 344 -8.40 -2.81 -13.52
CA PRO A 344 -9.59 -3.27 -14.18
C PRO A 344 -10.79 -3.11 -13.26
N ALA A 345 -11.95 -2.76 -13.85
CA ALA A 345 -13.23 -2.87 -13.16
C ALA A 345 -13.31 -4.31 -12.66
N HIS A 346 -13.27 -4.47 -11.35
CA HIS A 346 -13.12 -5.75 -10.70
C HIS A 346 -14.39 -6.56 -10.92
N GLU A 347 -14.27 -7.71 -11.59
CA GLU A 347 -15.24 -8.77 -11.35
C GLU A 347 -15.16 -9.14 -9.86
N PRO A 348 -16.32 -9.29 -9.14
CA PRO A 348 -16.33 -9.67 -7.74
C PRO A 348 -15.47 -10.93 -7.60
N GLY A 349 -14.42 -10.83 -6.79
CA GLY A 349 -13.47 -11.93 -6.61
C GLY A 349 -14.25 -13.20 -6.24
N ARG A 350 -13.94 -14.31 -6.87
CA ARG A 350 -14.51 -15.64 -6.60
C ARG A 350 -14.14 -16.18 -5.20
N GLY A 351 -13.78 -15.31 -4.27
CA GLY A 351 -13.80 -15.59 -2.83
C GLY A 351 -15.26 -15.60 -2.40
N GLY A 352 -15.79 -16.75 -1.96
CA GLY A 352 -17.19 -16.84 -1.53
C GLY A 352 -17.52 -15.82 -0.43
N PRO A 353 -18.79 -15.59 -0.10
CA PRO A 353 -19.24 -14.56 0.84
C PRO A 353 -18.54 -14.60 2.22
N ARG A 354 -18.05 -15.78 2.62
CA ARG A 354 -17.26 -15.95 3.85
C ARG A 354 -15.89 -15.27 3.78
N ALA A 355 -15.23 -15.24 2.61
CA ALA A 355 -13.94 -14.57 2.44
C ALA A 355 -14.11 -13.05 2.48
N GLU A 356 -15.18 -12.53 1.88
CA GLU A 356 -15.49 -11.10 1.91
C GLU A 356 -15.84 -10.62 3.32
N LEU A 357 -16.64 -11.39 4.09
CA LEU A 357 -16.92 -11.10 5.49
C LEU A 357 -15.65 -11.12 6.36
N ARG A 358 -14.73 -12.06 6.09
CA ARG A 358 -13.45 -12.11 6.80
C ARG A 358 -12.61 -10.87 6.50
N ALA A 359 -12.56 -10.44 5.25
CA ALA A 359 -11.84 -9.23 4.85
C ALA A 359 -12.42 -7.97 5.53
N MET A 360 -13.76 -7.83 5.59
CA MET A 360 -14.41 -6.75 6.34
C MET A 360 -14.04 -6.78 7.82
N GLY A 361 -14.14 -7.96 8.46
CA GLY A 361 -13.82 -8.15 9.87
C GLY A 361 -12.35 -7.88 10.20
N MET A 362 -11.43 -8.22 9.30
CA MET A 362 -10.00 -7.95 9.44
C MET A 362 -9.73 -6.43 9.48
N VAL A 363 -10.28 -5.66 8.53
CA VAL A 363 -10.11 -4.20 8.50
C VAL A 363 -10.78 -3.56 9.71
N TRP A 364 -12.00 -3.98 10.06
CA TRP A 364 -12.70 -3.53 11.27
C TRP A 364 -11.87 -3.76 12.53
N ARG A 365 -11.31 -4.97 12.70
CA ARG A 365 -10.45 -5.31 13.84
C ARG A 365 -9.22 -4.42 13.93
N ARG A 366 -8.58 -4.09 12.80
CA ARG A 366 -7.45 -3.17 12.75
C ARG A 366 -7.85 -1.78 13.27
N GLU A 367 -8.97 -1.22 12.83
CA GLU A 367 -9.48 0.07 13.33
C GLU A 367 -9.77 0.03 14.83
N MET A 368 -10.31 -1.09 15.35
CA MET A 368 -10.53 -1.26 16.78
C MET A 368 -9.22 -1.32 17.57
N LEU A 369 -8.17 -1.95 17.03
CA LEU A 369 -6.85 -1.97 17.67
C LEU A 369 -6.23 -0.57 17.73
N HIS A 370 -6.36 0.20 16.64
CA HIS A 370 -5.91 1.60 16.62
C HIS A 370 -6.65 2.43 17.66
N PHE A 371 -7.98 2.35 17.70
CA PHE A 371 -8.81 3.07 18.67
C PHE A 371 -8.47 2.72 20.12
N ARG A 372 -8.33 1.42 20.42
CA ARG A 372 -7.96 0.97 21.76
C ARG A 372 -6.58 1.44 22.23
N ARG A 373 -5.68 1.78 21.32
CA ARG A 373 -4.34 2.29 21.63
C ARG A 373 -4.27 3.81 21.68
N ASP A 374 -5.18 4.50 21.04
CA ASP A 374 -5.23 5.97 21.01
C ASP A 374 -6.17 6.52 22.10
N HIS A 375 -5.86 6.19 23.37
CA HIS A 375 -6.68 6.66 24.51
C HIS A 375 -6.67 8.19 24.63
N LEU A 376 -5.54 8.83 24.32
CA LEU A 376 -5.41 10.28 24.39
C LEU A 376 -6.24 10.97 23.30
N GLY A 377 -6.16 10.51 22.06
CA GLY A 377 -6.98 11.03 20.96
C GLY A 377 -8.47 10.85 21.23
N ALA A 378 -8.87 9.69 21.75
CA ALA A 378 -10.25 9.41 22.14
C ALA A 378 -10.74 10.35 23.26
N ALA A 379 -9.92 10.63 24.27
CA ALA A 379 -10.26 11.55 25.33
C ALA A 379 -10.36 13.01 24.83
N ILE A 380 -9.40 13.45 24.03
CA ILE A 380 -9.38 14.82 23.47
C ILE A 380 -10.60 15.07 22.59
N SER A 381 -11.04 14.09 21.79
CA SER A 381 -12.21 14.24 20.91
C SER A 381 -13.54 14.44 21.66
N LEU A 382 -13.62 14.02 22.93
CA LEU A 382 -14.80 14.26 23.79
C LEU A 382 -14.78 15.61 24.49
N ILE A 383 -13.62 16.29 24.56
CA ILE A 383 -13.53 17.60 25.25
C ILE A 383 -14.47 18.62 24.59
N GLN A 384 -14.47 18.73 23.27
CA GLN A 384 -15.29 19.70 22.56
C GLN A 384 -16.80 19.53 22.80
N PRO A 385 -17.41 18.32 22.62
CA PRO A 385 -18.80 18.08 22.96
C PRO A 385 -19.15 18.37 24.42
N LEU A 386 -18.28 18.03 25.35
CA LEU A 386 -18.48 18.29 26.79
C LEU A 386 -18.43 19.79 27.11
N VAL A 387 -17.47 20.52 26.50
CA VAL A 387 -17.40 21.98 26.63
C VAL A 387 -18.67 22.63 26.10
N PHE A 388 -19.18 22.19 24.97
CA PHE A 388 -20.45 22.71 24.44
C PHE A 388 -21.61 22.40 25.35
N LEU A 389 -21.72 21.17 25.86
CA LEU A 389 -22.82 20.77 26.71
C LEU A 389 -22.83 21.48 28.06
N PHE A 390 -21.69 21.55 28.74
CA PHE A 390 -21.62 22.07 30.11
C PHE A 390 -21.24 23.54 30.16
N ILE A 391 -20.22 24.01 29.44
CA ILE A 391 -19.78 25.40 29.53
C ILE A 391 -20.72 26.31 28.74
N LEU A 392 -20.98 26.01 27.46
CA LEU A 392 -21.88 26.80 26.64
C LEU A 392 -23.33 26.66 27.13
N GLY A 393 -23.75 25.43 27.49
CA GLY A 393 -25.07 25.12 27.99
C GLY A 393 -25.43 25.89 29.27
N ILE A 394 -24.56 25.92 30.27
CA ILE A 394 -24.76 26.69 31.51
C ILE A 394 -24.63 28.18 31.26
N GLY A 395 -23.60 28.60 30.50
CA GLY A 395 -23.31 30.00 30.23
C GLY A 395 -24.43 30.76 29.51
N LEU A 396 -25.10 30.09 28.53
CA LEU A 396 -26.18 30.69 27.76
C LEU A 396 -27.58 30.39 28.31
N ALA A 397 -27.74 29.50 29.28
CA ALA A 397 -29.03 29.13 29.83
C ALA A 397 -29.86 30.33 30.31
N ASN A 398 -29.20 31.32 30.94
CA ASN A 398 -29.83 32.53 31.46
C ASN A 398 -30.14 33.61 30.39
N LEU A 399 -29.55 33.46 29.18
CA LEU A 399 -29.77 34.43 28.09
C LEU A 399 -30.87 34.03 27.13
N MET A 400 -31.36 32.77 27.20
CA MET A 400 -32.41 32.26 26.34
C MET A 400 -33.81 32.43 26.99
N PRO A 401 -34.72 33.22 26.40
CA PRO A 401 -36.08 33.34 26.89
C PRO A 401 -36.82 32.00 26.87
N GLY A 402 -37.38 31.55 28.00
CA GLY A 402 -38.15 30.31 28.14
C GLY A 402 -37.32 29.06 28.48
N ALA A 403 -36.02 29.19 28.67
CA ALA A 403 -35.15 28.13 29.16
C ALA A 403 -35.00 28.21 30.69
N ASN A 404 -35.97 27.67 31.42
CA ASN A 404 -35.88 27.53 32.88
C ASN A 404 -34.68 26.64 33.22
N GLY A 405 -33.50 27.26 33.53
CA GLY A 405 -32.31 26.65 34.09
C GLY A 405 -31.65 25.42 33.38
N GLY A 406 -32.43 24.45 32.92
CA GLY A 406 -31.92 23.20 32.29
C GLY A 406 -32.39 22.97 30.85
N GLY A 407 -33.39 23.72 30.35
CA GLY A 407 -33.97 23.47 29.03
C GLY A 407 -33.03 23.69 27.86
N TYR A 408 -32.09 24.63 27.97
CA TYR A 408 -31.08 24.86 26.93
C TYR A 408 -29.98 23.79 26.89
N GLN A 409 -29.56 23.25 28.05
CA GLN A 409 -28.63 22.13 28.10
C GLN A 409 -29.22 20.88 27.47
N LEU A 410 -30.50 20.61 27.74
CA LEU A 410 -31.24 19.51 27.13
C LEU A 410 -31.32 19.66 25.60
N PHE A 411 -31.58 20.88 25.08
CA PHE A 411 -31.53 21.17 23.66
C PHE A 411 -30.15 20.93 23.07
N LEU A 412 -29.06 21.41 23.74
CA LEU A 412 -27.68 21.21 23.28
C LEU A 412 -27.23 19.75 23.29
N PHE A 413 -27.88 18.89 24.07
CA PHE A 413 -27.48 17.49 24.24
C PHE A 413 -27.49 16.72 22.93
N SER A 414 -28.51 16.88 22.08
CA SER A 414 -28.58 16.27 20.74
C SER A 414 -27.45 16.74 19.85
N GLY A 415 -27.16 18.04 19.83
CA GLY A 415 -26.03 18.63 19.10
C GLY A 415 -24.68 18.13 19.61
N ALA A 416 -24.55 17.96 20.92
CA ALA A 416 -23.34 17.40 21.53
C ALA A 416 -23.13 15.95 21.13
N LEU A 417 -24.20 15.11 21.08
CA LEU A 417 -24.13 13.73 20.60
C LEU A 417 -23.66 13.65 19.14
N VAL A 418 -24.24 14.49 18.26
CA VAL A 418 -23.82 14.56 16.85
C VAL A 418 -22.37 14.99 16.73
N THR A 419 -21.95 15.99 17.50
CA THR A 419 -20.57 16.48 17.48
C THR A 419 -19.58 15.43 18.01
N ALA A 420 -19.94 14.66 19.04
CA ALA A 420 -19.10 13.59 19.58
C ALA A 420 -18.88 12.45 18.57
N ALA A 421 -19.89 12.11 17.77
CA ALA A 421 -19.78 11.13 16.72
C ALA A 421 -19.04 11.65 15.48
N GLN A 422 -19.15 12.94 15.17
CA GLN A 422 -18.61 13.55 13.96
C GLN A 422 -17.07 13.48 13.89
N GLY A 423 -16.37 13.82 14.97
CA GLY A 423 -14.90 13.84 15.01
C GLY A 423 -14.28 12.52 14.56
N PRO A 424 -14.59 11.39 15.21
CA PRO A 424 -14.09 10.07 14.85
C PRO A 424 -14.57 9.59 13.46
N ALA A 425 -15.79 9.91 13.07
CA ALA A 425 -16.29 9.61 11.74
C ALA A 425 -15.42 10.25 10.66
N LEU A 426 -15.05 11.51 10.85
CA LEU A 426 -14.17 12.26 9.94
C LEU A 426 -12.72 11.76 9.96
N ALA A 427 -12.23 11.30 11.11
CA ALA A 427 -10.90 10.70 11.26
C ALA A 427 -10.72 9.46 10.37
N THR A 428 -11.82 8.75 10.01
CA THR A 428 -11.76 7.60 9.09
C THR A 428 -11.27 7.99 7.70
N GLY A 429 -11.73 9.11 7.14
CA GLY A 429 -11.23 9.62 5.86
C GLY A 429 -9.75 10.01 5.93
N THR A 430 -9.34 10.64 7.05
CA THR A 430 -7.94 10.98 7.33
C THR A 430 -7.09 9.69 7.41
N SER A 431 -7.59 8.64 8.06
CA SER A 431 -6.90 7.34 8.15
C SER A 431 -6.65 6.73 6.76
N ILE A 432 -7.60 6.83 5.81
CA ILE A 432 -7.39 6.39 4.42
C ILE A 432 -6.27 7.18 3.74
N MET A 433 -6.19 8.50 4.01
CA MET A 433 -5.12 9.33 3.44
C MET A 433 -3.74 8.91 3.97
N TRP A 434 -3.62 8.61 5.27
CA TRP A 434 -2.40 8.08 5.87
C TRP A 434 -2.05 6.68 5.36
N ASP A 435 -3.03 5.76 5.26
CA ASP A 435 -2.83 4.42 4.68
C ASP A 435 -2.31 4.53 3.23
N ARG A 436 -2.75 5.55 2.48
CA ARG A 436 -2.29 5.81 1.12
C ARG A 436 -0.85 6.35 1.07
N GLN A 437 -0.49 7.29 1.95
CA GLN A 437 0.86 7.84 2.02
C GLN A 437 1.88 6.82 2.53
N GLY A 438 1.52 6.06 3.57
CA GLY A 438 2.36 5.02 4.15
C GLY A 438 2.43 3.74 3.31
N GLY A 439 1.85 3.71 2.10
CA GLY A 439 1.89 2.54 1.22
C GLY A 439 0.99 1.36 1.66
N PHE A 440 0.45 1.37 2.88
CA PHE A 440 -0.38 0.29 3.42
C PHE A 440 -1.64 0.03 2.58
N LEU A 441 -2.23 1.08 1.99
CA LEU A 441 -3.35 0.93 1.06
C LEU A 441 -2.96 0.11 -0.18
N ARG A 442 -1.74 0.28 -0.70
CA ARG A 442 -1.23 -0.50 -1.86
C ARG A 442 -1.16 -1.99 -1.52
N GLU A 443 -0.71 -2.32 -0.31
CA GLU A 443 -0.68 -3.69 0.20
C GLU A 443 -2.08 -4.31 0.25
N MET A 444 -3.05 -3.62 0.85
CA MET A 444 -4.43 -4.09 0.90
C MET A 444 -5.01 -4.33 -0.50
N LEU A 445 -4.70 -3.46 -1.47
CA LEU A 445 -5.21 -3.55 -2.84
C LEU A 445 -4.48 -4.61 -3.69
N ALA A 446 -3.24 -4.97 -3.32
CA ALA A 446 -2.48 -6.07 -3.92
C ALA A 446 -3.01 -7.45 -3.49
N GLY A 447 -3.69 -7.54 -2.35
CA GLY A 447 -4.27 -8.78 -1.84
C GLY A 447 -5.44 -9.30 -2.67
N PRO A 448 -5.84 -10.56 -2.45
CA PRO A 448 -6.93 -11.23 -3.17
C PRO A 448 -8.32 -10.80 -2.70
N ALA A 449 -8.45 -10.01 -1.64
CA ALA A 449 -9.72 -9.54 -1.09
C ALA A 449 -10.42 -8.53 -2.01
N GLY A 450 -11.76 -8.51 -1.99
CA GLY A 450 -12.56 -7.58 -2.75
C GLY A 450 -12.37 -6.14 -2.25
N ARG A 451 -12.15 -5.19 -3.17
CA ARG A 451 -11.95 -3.77 -2.82
C ARG A 451 -13.14 -3.15 -2.09
N GLY A 452 -14.36 -3.59 -2.46
CA GLY A 452 -15.58 -3.18 -1.80
C GLY A 452 -15.63 -3.61 -0.33
N SER A 453 -15.22 -4.84 -0.03
CA SER A 453 -15.19 -5.39 1.33
C SER A 453 -14.17 -4.68 2.22
N LEU A 454 -13.01 -4.33 1.66
CA LEU A 454 -12.00 -3.51 2.38
C LEU A 454 -12.57 -2.14 2.75
N LEU A 455 -13.26 -1.47 1.81
CA LEU A 455 -13.88 -0.18 2.05
C LEU A 455 -15.01 -0.27 3.09
N VAL A 456 -15.90 -1.26 2.96
CA VAL A 456 -16.99 -1.48 3.92
C VAL A 456 -16.43 -1.78 5.31
N GLY A 457 -15.39 -2.61 5.42
CA GLY A 457 -14.71 -2.88 6.69
C GLY A 457 -14.16 -1.61 7.33
N LYS A 458 -13.60 -0.69 6.54
CA LYS A 458 -13.11 0.62 7.00
C LYS A 458 -14.27 1.51 7.48
N CYS A 459 -15.36 1.59 6.73
CA CYS A 459 -16.57 2.34 7.13
C CYS A 459 -17.17 1.79 8.41
N LEU A 460 -17.28 0.46 8.56
CA LEU A 460 -17.79 -0.18 9.78
C LEU A 460 -16.89 0.12 10.98
N GLY A 461 -15.56 0.09 10.79
CA GLY A 461 -14.59 0.46 11.82
C GLY A 461 -14.80 1.90 12.30
N GLY A 462 -14.82 2.85 11.40
CA GLY A 462 -15.05 4.27 11.71
C GLY A 462 -16.40 4.52 12.38
N THR A 463 -17.46 3.90 11.87
CA THR A 463 -18.80 3.98 12.47
C THR A 463 -18.82 3.44 13.89
N THR A 464 -18.18 2.29 14.16
CA THR A 464 -18.11 1.70 15.50
C THR A 464 -17.38 2.63 16.47
N VAL A 465 -16.26 3.23 16.05
CA VAL A 465 -15.50 4.20 16.87
C VAL A 465 -16.34 5.44 17.15
N ALA A 466 -16.99 6.02 16.13
CA ALA A 466 -17.82 7.20 16.27
C ALA A 466 -19.01 6.95 17.20
N THR A 467 -19.70 5.83 17.01
CA THR A 467 -20.84 5.45 17.86
C THR A 467 -20.39 5.22 19.29
N SER A 468 -19.24 4.57 19.54
CA SER A 468 -18.74 4.32 20.90
C SER A 468 -18.45 5.62 21.64
N GLN A 469 -17.92 6.64 20.99
CA GLN A 469 -17.73 7.96 21.60
C GLN A 469 -19.05 8.68 21.89
N GLY A 470 -20.01 8.60 20.97
CA GLY A 470 -21.37 9.10 21.22
C GLY A 470 -22.05 8.37 22.39
N CYS A 471 -21.85 7.05 22.52
CA CYS A 471 -22.33 6.29 23.69
C CYS A 471 -21.72 6.75 25.00
N ILE A 472 -20.43 7.11 25.03
CA ILE A 472 -19.81 7.69 26.22
C ILE A 472 -20.50 9.00 26.61
N LEU A 473 -20.77 9.87 25.64
CA LEU A 473 -21.49 11.12 25.90
C LEU A 473 -22.95 10.85 26.29
N LEU A 474 -23.61 9.84 25.71
CA LEU A 474 -24.98 9.45 26.04
C LEU A 474 -25.14 9.12 27.54
N THR A 475 -24.10 8.56 28.20
CA THR A 475 -24.13 8.30 29.66
C THR A 475 -24.24 9.58 30.49
N THR A 476 -23.87 10.75 29.93
CA THR A 476 -24.00 12.04 30.63
C THR A 476 -25.41 12.64 30.52
N GLY A 477 -26.32 12.01 29.72
CA GLY A 477 -27.68 12.51 29.50
C GLY A 477 -28.49 12.69 30.78
N GLY A 478 -28.35 11.80 31.76
CA GLY A 478 -29.00 11.92 33.06
C GLY A 478 -28.59 13.18 33.85
N LEU A 479 -27.38 13.71 33.63
CA LEU A 479 -26.92 14.95 34.27
C LEU A 479 -27.60 16.21 33.71
N VAL A 480 -28.10 16.16 32.48
CA VAL A 480 -28.76 17.27 31.80
C VAL A 480 -30.29 17.11 31.73
N GLY A 481 -30.84 16.10 32.43
CA GLY A 481 -32.30 15.91 32.53
C GLY A 481 -32.91 15.00 31.45
N VAL A 482 -32.10 14.28 30.68
CA VAL A 482 -32.61 13.25 29.74
C VAL A 482 -33.07 12.04 30.56
N PRO A 483 -34.34 11.57 30.38
CA PRO A 483 -34.86 10.40 31.08
C PRO A 483 -34.05 9.15 30.72
N LEU A 484 -33.76 8.33 31.71
CA LEU A 484 -33.08 7.03 31.49
C LEU A 484 -34.11 5.95 31.09
N ASP A 485 -34.91 6.24 30.08
CA ASP A 485 -35.87 5.28 29.52
C ASP A 485 -35.15 4.37 28.50
N GLY A 486 -35.37 3.06 28.61
CA GLY A 486 -34.70 2.09 27.76
C GLY A 486 -35.04 2.22 26.28
N LEU A 487 -36.29 2.62 25.94
CA LEU A 487 -36.73 2.82 24.56
C LEU A 487 -36.11 4.10 23.98
N LEU A 488 -36.09 5.20 24.76
CA LEU A 488 -35.43 6.45 24.35
C LEU A 488 -33.95 6.21 24.05
N LEU A 489 -33.24 5.54 24.97
CA LEU A 489 -31.82 5.25 24.78
C LEU A 489 -31.57 4.35 23.55
N ALA A 490 -32.44 3.37 23.29
CA ALA A 490 -32.34 2.52 22.11
C ALA A 490 -32.58 3.30 20.80
N LEU A 491 -33.55 4.23 20.79
CA LEU A 491 -33.81 5.09 19.62
C LEU A 491 -32.64 6.05 19.37
N LEU A 492 -32.17 6.75 20.39
CA LEU A 492 -31.01 7.65 20.28
C LEU A 492 -29.74 6.89 19.83
N LEU A 493 -29.55 5.65 20.27
CA LEU A 493 -28.45 4.81 19.81
C LEU A 493 -28.60 4.44 18.33
N GLY A 494 -29.79 4.09 17.87
CA GLY A 494 -30.08 3.81 16.46
C GLY A 494 -29.81 5.02 15.56
N GLU A 495 -30.28 6.20 15.98
CA GLU A 495 -30.02 7.48 15.31
C GLU A 495 -28.53 7.79 15.30
N LEU A 496 -27.82 7.60 16.41
CA LEU A 496 -26.39 7.81 16.54
C LEU A 496 -25.60 6.91 15.58
N VAL A 497 -25.98 5.64 15.42
CA VAL A 497 -25.37 4.71 14.45
C VAL A 497 -25.58 5.22 13.02
N LEU A 498 -26.81 5.66 12.68
CA LEU A 498 -27.13 6.17 11.34
C LEU A 498 -26.29 7.42 11.01
N ILE A 499 -26.22 8.37 11.95
CA ILE A 499 -25.41 9.59 11.80
C ILE A 499 -23.92 9.25 11.65
N SER A 500 -23.39 8.41 12.54
CA SER A 500 -22.00 7.97 12.51
C SER A 500 -21.65 7.33 11.17
N LEU A 501 -22.52 6.47 10.64
CA LEU A 501 -22.33 5.81 9.36
C LEU A 501 -22.37 6.81 8.19
N THR A 502 -23.35 7.74 8.20
CA THR A 502 -23.47 8.77 7.16
C THR A 502 -22.23 9.65 7.12
N MET A 503 -21.79 10.17 8.28
CA MET A 503 -20.61 11.03 8.37
C MET A 503 -19.32 10.30 7.99
N THR A 504 -19.15 9.04 8.42
CA THR A 504 -18.02 8.21 8.02
C THR A 504 -17.96 8.03 6.50
N ILE A 505 -19.09 7.72 5.86
CA ILE A 505 -19.13 7.52 4.40
C ILE A 505 -18.86 8.82 3.65
N LEU A 506 -19.38 9.96 4.11
CA LEU A 506 -19.09 11.26 3.52
C LEU A 506 -17.59 11.61 3.63
N SER A 507 -16.97 11.35 4.78
CA SER A 507 -15.54 11.53 4.99
C SER A 507 -14.70 10.63 4.09
N VAL A 508 -15.06 9.35 3.99
CA VAL A 508 -14.43 8.38 3.09
C VAL A 508 -14.60 8.81 1.63
N LEU A 509 -15.78 9.24 1.22
CA LEU A 509 -16.01 9.77 -0.13
C LEU A 509 -15.11 10.97 -0.42
N LEU A 510 -15.03 11.93 0.50
CA LEU A 510 -14.18 13.11 0.37
C LEU A 510 -12.71 12.73 0.24
N SER A 511 -12.23 11.73 1.01
CA SER A 511 -10.85 11.20 0.92
C SER A 511 -10.53 10.57 -0.44
N THR A 512 -11.54 10.09 -1.17
CA THR A 512 -11.35 9.59 -2.55
C THR A 512 -11.27 10.71 -3.59
N LEU A 513 -11.78 11.91 -3.28
CA LEU A 513 -11.77 13.08 -4.17
C LEU A 513 -10.48 13.88 -4.04
N ILE A 514 -9.98 14.02 -2.81
CA ILE A 514 -8.80 14.83 -2.49
C ILE A 514 -7.57 13.92 -2.45
N ARG A 515 -6.49 14.35 -3.09
CA ARG A 515 -5.25 13.55 -3.16
C ARG A 515 -4.22 13.90 -2.10
N ARG A 516 -4.20 15.16 -1.63
CA ARG A 516 -3.20 15.67 -0.67
C ARG A 516 -3.79 15.70 0.74
N PRO A 517 -3.15 15.06 1.76
CA PRO A 517 -3.66 15.04 3.12
C PRO A 517 -3.81 16.43 3.74
N GLN A 518 -2.86 17.34 3.48
CA GLN A 518 -2.97 18.71 3.99
C GLN A 518 -4.23 19.40 3.44
N THR A 519 -4.47 19.29 2.12
CA THR A 519 -5.68 19.84 1.48
C THR A 519 -6.93 19.20 2.07
N PHE A 520 -6.91 17.89 2.33
CA PHE A 520 -8.03 17.18 2.95
C PHE A 520 -8.33 17.71 4.34
N GLY A 521 -7.31 17.84 5.20
CA GLY A 521 -7.46 18.43 6.54
C GLY A 521 -8.00 19.85 6.52
N THR A 522 -7.48 20.72 5.64
CA THR A 522 -7.97 22.10 5.47
C THR A 522 -9.43 22.13 5.04
N VAL A 523 -9.81 21.32 4.03
CA VAL A 523 -11.19 21.24 3.54
C VAL A 523 -12.13 20.75 4.63
N LEU A 524 -11.74 19.72 5.40
CA LEU A 524 -12.51 19.26 6.56
C LEU A 524 -12.74 20.39 7.56
N THR A 525 -11.69 21.09 7.97
CA THR A 525 -11.77 22.16 8.97
C THR A 525 -12.68 23.30 8.49
N VAL A 526 -12.56 23.72 7.23
CA VAL A 526 -13.36 24.83 6.65
C VAL A 526 -14.82 24.44 6.49
N ILE A 527 -15.13 23.20 6.09
CA ILE A 527 -16.52 22.77 5.85
C ILE A 527 -17.22 22.39 7.16
N MET A 528 -16.51 21.81 8.13
CA MET A 528 -17.14 21.22 9.32
C MET A 528 -17.72 22.28 10.26
N ALA A 529 -17.04 23.40 10.49
CA ALA A 529 -17.58 24.42 11.38
C ALA A 529 -18.93 24.98 10.88
N PRO A 530 -19.10 25.43 9.61
CA PRO A 530 -20.39 25.82 9.10
C PRO A 530 -21.46 24.71 9.17
N LEU A 531 -21.11 23.47 8.85
CA LEU A 531 -22.07 22.35 8.91
C LEU A 531 -22.62 22.16 10.33
N VAL A 532 -21.76 22.22 11.36
CA VAL A 532 -22.19 22.06 12.75
C VAL A 532 -23.04 23.24 13.21
N PHE A 533 -22.61 24.49 12.92
CA PHE A 533 -23.36 25.68 13.35
C PHE A 533 -24.72 25.83 12.64
N LEU A 534 -24.81 25.44 11.36
CA LEU A 534 -26.04 25.48 10.58
C LEU A 534 -26.96 24.28 10.83
N SER A 535 -26.51 23.25 11.57
CA SER A 535 -27.31 22.03 11.77
C SER A 535 -28.49 22.18 12.74
N GLY A 536 -28.60 23.31 13.43
CA GLY A 536 -29.58 23.44 14.52
C GLY A 536 -29.10 22.94 15.87
N SER A 537 -27.79 22.49 15.96
CA SER A 537 -27.21 21.95 17.21
C SER A 537 -27.07 23.01 18.31
N PHE A 538 -26.85 24.29 17.96
CA PHE A 538 -26.61 25.38 18.91
C PHE A 538 -27.75 26.36 18.99
N PHE A 539 -28.46 26.57 17.89
CA PHE A 539 -29.57 27.52 17.79
C PHE A 539 -30.78 26.86 17.11
N PRO A 540 -31.99 27.08 17.63
CA PRO A 540 -33.17 26.54 16.98
C PRO A 540 -33.30 27.11 15.56
N LEU A 541 -33.64 26.28 14.58
CA LEU A 541 -33.76 26.66 13.18
C LEU A 541 -34.76 27.81 12.98
N SER A 542 -35.79 27.88 13.84
CA SER A 542 -36.81 28.95 13.84
C SER A 542 -36.26 30.33 14.22
N ALA A 543 -35.09 30.41 14.85
CA ALA A 543 -34.45 31.67 15.21
C ALA A 543 -33.45 32.16 14.14
N MET A 544 -33.19 31.33 13.10
CA MET A 544 -32.25 31.68 12.04
C MET A 544 -32.86 32.62 11.00
N PRO A 545 -32.08 33.58 10.44
CA PRO A 545 -32.47 34.33 9.25
C PRO A 545 -32.78 33.41 8.06
N ALA A 546 -33.68 33.84 7.15
CA ALA A 546 -34.17 33.00 6.04
C ALA A 546 -33.04 32.38 5.17
N TRP A 547 -31.96 33.13 4.90
CA TRP A 547 -30.83 32.60 4.12
C TRP A 547 -30.06 31.49 4.87
N MET A 548 -29.94 31.62 6.21
CA MET A 548 -29.29 30.64 7.06
C MET A 548 -30.15 29.37 7.17
N ALA A 549 -31.47 29.54 7.37
CA ALA A 549 -32.40 28.42 7.38
C ALA A 549 -32.42 27.68 6.03
N GLY A 550 -32.33 28.41 4.89
CA GLY A 550 -32.18 27.79 3.57
C GLY A 550 -30.91 26.98 3.42
N ALA A 551 -29.78 27.49 3.93
CA ALA A 551 -28.50 26.74 3.94
C ALA A 551 -28.55 25.51 4.86
N ALA A 552 -29.25 25.62 6.02
CA ALA A 552 -29.46 24.51 6.94
C ALA A 552 -30.21 23.34 6.29
N LEU A 553 -31.18 23.60 5.39
CA LEU A 553 -31.92 22.56 4.67
C LEU A 553 -31.02 21.72 3.72
N ALA A 554 -29.92 22.29 3.21
CA ALA A 554 -28.94 21.55 2.40
C ALA A 554 -27.97 20.74 3.25
N ASN A 555 -27.97 20.90 4.56
CA ASN A 555 -27.05 20.28 5.48
C ASN A 555 -27.58 18.94 6.00
N PRO A 556 -26.90 17.80 5.76
CA PRO A 556 -27.36 16.50 6.25
C PRO A 556 -27.39 16.38 7.78
N LEU A 557 -26.54 17.14 8.50
CA LEU A 557 -26.54 17.16 9.97
C LEU A 557 -27.82 17.79 10.54
N THR A 558 -28.49 18.66 9.81
CA THR A 558 -29.76 19.28 10.25
C THR A 558 -30.84 18.23 10.48
N TYR A 559 -30.99 17.30 9.55
CA TYR A 559 -31.96 16.20 9.68
C TYR A 559 -31.63 15.28 10.84
N ALA A 560 -30.31 15.02 11.05
CA ALA A 560 -29.84 14.21 12.18
C ALA A 560 -30.18 14.84 13.54
N VAL A 561 -29.96 16.16 13.68
CA VAL A 561 -30.25 16.90 14.91
C VAL A 561 -31.76 17.02 15.13
N ASP A 562 -32.55 17.27 14.06
CA ASP A 562 -34.01 17.38 14.15
C ASP A 562 -34.66 16.06 14.60
N VAL A 563 -34.23 14.92 14.04
CA VAL A 563 -34.72 13.61 14.46
C VAL A 563 -34.43 13.36 15.95
N MET A 564 -33.21 13.63 16.43
CA MET A 564 -32.86 13.49 17.85
C MET A 564 -33.66 14.42 18.75
N HIS A 565 -33.87 15.68 18.34
CA HIS A 565 -34.72 16.63 19.08
C HIS A 565 -36.14 16.11 19.22
N ARG A 566 -36.77 15.61 18.15
CA ARG A 566 -38.13 15.06 18.17
C ARG A 566 -38.21 13.81 19.03
N THR A 567 -37.19 12.92 18.94
CA THR A 567 -37.13 11.73 19.77
C THR A 567 -37.12 12.10 21.26
N ILE A 568 -36.25 13.04 21.66
CA ILE A 568 -36.17 13.51 23.05
C ILE A 568 -37.48 14.18 23.48
N ALA A 569 -38.11 15.03 22.62
CA ALA A 569 -39.33 15.75 22.93
C ALA A 569 -40.54 14.82 23.17
N VAL A 570 -40.62 13.67 22.51
CA VAL A 570 -41.68 12.66 22.73
C VAL A 570 -41.65 12.10 24.16
N PHE A 571 -40.45 11.93 24.75
CA PHE A 571 -40.28 11.37 26.10
C PHE A 571 -40.24 12.44 27.20
N LEU A 572 -40.30 13.72 26.84
CA LEU A 572 -40.28 14.87 27.74
C LEU A 572 -41.42 15.82 27.44
N PRO A 573 -42.65 15.55 27.95
CA PRO A 573 -43.84 16.40 27.71
C PRO A 573 -43.67 17.86 28.14
N ASP A 574 -42.83 18.09 29.17
CA ASP A 574 -42.54 19.42 29.72
C ASP A 574 -41.33 20.11 29.04
N ALA A 575 -40.81 19.56 27.92
CA ALA A 575 -39.74 20.20 27.18
C ALA A 575 -40.15 21.60 26.69
N PRO A 576 -39.21 22.60 26.72
CA PRO A 576 -39.50 23.95 26.26
C PRO A 576 -39.93 23.95 24.80
N SER A 577 -41.24 24.10 24.51
CA SER A 577 -41.83 24.02 23.15
C SER A 577 -41.23 24.99 22.13
N GLY A 578 -40.59 26.06 22.62
CA GLY A 578 -39.89 27.04 21.78
C GLY A 578 -38.57 26.56 21.21
N LEU A 579 -37.87 25.66 21.90
CA LEU A 579 -36.53 25.15 21.53
C LEU A 579 -36.59 23.89 20.65
N PHE A 580 -37.57 22.99 20.92
CA PHE A 580 -37.74 21.72 20.20
C PHE A 580 -38.74 21.81 19.04
N ARG A 581 -38.77 22.93 18.32
CA ARG A 581 -39.65 23.06 17.13
C ARG A 581 -39.10 22.21 15.99
N PRO A 582 -39.94 21.31 15.42
CA PRO A 582 -39.56 20.52 14.27
C PRO A 582 -39.16 21.38 13.07
N LEU A 583 -38.32 20.83 12.20
CA LEU A 583 -37.96 21.42 10.92
C LEU A 583 -39.26 21.69 10.12
N SER A 584 -39.43 22.91 9.62
CA SER A 584 -40.57 23.26 8.77
C SER A 584 -40.13 23.90 7.45
N MET A 585 -40.67 23.43 6.35
CA MET A 585 -40.44 23.94 5.00
C MET A 585 -41.74 24.55 4.47
N GLY A 586 -41.86 25.89 4.55
CA GLY A 586 -43.08 26.56 4.08
C GLY A 586 -44.38 26.10 4.78
N GLY A 587 -44.31 25.75 6.07
CA GLY A 587 -45.44 25.23 6.84
C GLY A 587 -45.61 23.71 6.83
N TRP A 588 -44.89 22.99 5.98
CA TRP A 588 -44.85 21.52 5.99
C TRP A 588 -43.73 20.98 6.88
N GLN A 589 -44.06 20.02 7.72
CA GLN A 589 -43.11 19.35 8.60
C GLN A 589 -42.79 17.94 8.05
N PRO A 590 -41.54 17.66 7.61
CA PRO A 590 -41.21 16.33 7.11
C PRO A 590 -41.37 15.29 8.23
N PRO A 591 -41.96 14.12 7.95
CA PRO A 591 -42.01 13.03 8.93
C PRO A 591 -40.59 12.50 9.23
N VAL A 592 -40.34 12.06 10.48
CA VAL A 592 -39.05 11.49 10.94
C VAL A 592 -38.53 10.38 10.01
N LEU A 593 -39.47 9.53 9.52
CA LEU A 593 -39.11 8.45 8.57
C LEU A 593 -38.54 8.97 7.25
N LEU A 594 -38.98 10.13 6.78
CA LEU A 594 -38.42 10.74 5.56
C LEU A 594 -37.00 11.26 5.79
N GLU A 595 -36.76 11.86 6.94
CA GLU A 595 -35.45 12.37 7.31
C GLU A 595 -34.44 11.24 7.49
N CYS A 596 -34.81 10.20 8.22
CA CYS A 596 -34.02 8.97 8.32
C CYS A 596 -33.80 8.31 6.94
N GLY A 597 -34.84 8.29 6.08
CA GLY A 597 -34.74 7.78 4.72
C GLY A 597 -33.78 8.57 3.84
N LEU A 598 -33.77 9.90 3.96
CA LEU A 598 -32.83 10.77 3.25
C LEU A 598 -31.39 10.49 3.69
N MET A 599 -31.17 10.38 4.98
CA MET A 599 -29.84 10.04 5.52
C MET A 599 -29.38 8.66 5.06
N ALA A 600 -30.26 7.66 5.09
CA ALA A 600 -29.97 6.33 4.58
C ALA A 600 -29.67 6.35 3.07
N ALA A 601 -30.40 7.13 2.29
CA ALA A 601 -30.16 7.28 0.84
C ALA A 601 -28.80 7.94 0.56
N LEU A 602 -28.43 8.99 1.31
CA LEU A 602 -27.11 9.63 1.23
C LEU A 602 -25.99 8.64 1.61
N THR A 603 -26.22 7.83 2.63
CA THR A 603 -25.30 6.78 3.08
C THR A 603 -25.07 5.74 1.98
N VAL A 604 -26.14 5.18 1.43
CA VAL A 604 -26.05 4.14 0.38
C VAL A 604 -25.46 4.72 -0.91
N GLY A 605 -25.96 5.89 -1.35
CA GLY A 605 -25.44 6.58 -2.54
C GLY A 605 -23.96 6.95 -2.41
N GLY A 606 -23.58 7.49 -1.26
CA GLY A 606 -22.20 7.82 -0.93
C GLY A 606 -21.28 6.58 -0.91
N LEU A 607 -21.73 5.48 -0.32
CA LEU A 607 -20.99 4.21 -0.29
C LEU A 607 -20.78 3.64 -1.71
N ILE A 608 -21.82 3.62 -2.53
CA ILE A 608 -21.74 3.16 -3.92
C ILE A 608 -20.75 4.03 -4.71
N TRP A 609 -20.83 5.33 -4.56
CA TRP A 609 -19.93 6.25 -5.25
C TRP A 609 -18.48 6.11 -4.74
N ALA A 610 -18.28 6.06 -3.42
CA ALA A 610 -16.98 5.81 -2.81
C ALA A 610 -16.39 4.48 -3.28
N ALA A 611 -17.16 3.39 -3.33
CA ALA A 611 -16.69 2.09 -3.80
C ALA A 611 -16.24 2.11 -5.28
N ARG A 612 -17.02 2.78 -6.15
CA ARG A 612 -16.64 2.97 -7.57
C ARG A 612 -15.37 3.80 -7.73
N ARG A 613 -15.16 4.79 -6.87
CA ARG A 613 -13.95 5.62 -6.90
C ARG A 613 -12.76 4.94 -6.24
N PHE A 614 -12.96 4.26 -5.12
CA PHE A 614 -11.92 3.55 -4.40
C PHE A 614 -11.26 2.47 -5.27
N SER A 615 -12.04 1.82 -6.13
CA SER A 615 -11.50 0.90 -7.13
C SER A 615 -10.56 1.55 -8.17
N ARG A 616 -10.54 2.88 -8.26
CA ARG A 616 -9.68 3.65 -9.19
C ARG A 616 -8.50 4.33 -8.51
N LEU A 617 -8.36 4.19 -7.18
CA LEU A 617 -7.28 4.81 -6.40
C LEU A 617 -5.97 4.01 -6.42
N ALA A 618 -6.00 2.80 -6.94
CA ALA A 618 -4.83 1.92 -7.09
C ALA A 618 -4.01 2.24 -8.34
#